data_b5565466a2a9aaa13ac481bdf40cd0e5
#
_entry.id   b5565466a2a9aaa13ac481bdf40cd0e5
#
_cell.length_a   1.000
_cell.length_b   1.000
_cell.length_c   1.000
_cell.angle_alpha   90.00
_cell.angle_beta   90.00
_cell.angle_gamma   90.00
#
_symmetry.space_group_name_H-M   'P 1'
#
loop_
_entity.id
_entity.type
_entity.pdbx_description
1 polymer ?
#
loop_
_entity_poly.entity_id
_entity_poly.type
_entity_poly.pdbx_seq_one_letter_code
_entity_poly.pdbx_strand_id
1 'polypeptide(L)'
;MDKRYLQLYSIKDETAKDFVEALKRIKAAGYTGVEFAGNYGNMSAADLKKLLAELELEPLSAHIIADNVAANLDYCAELGLKYIIDPYQMMKTDEEAEAFSKKLNEAGKLCKEKGIKFGYHNHEFEFAEGKNGTLMDTLMLNTDPDLVNFQLDVGWVANAGHDPAAFINKHAGRINMIHVKEWSNEKEWDVASGKGSIDWPAVRDAALAQGAEAFVVEREHDYAGNIYTCIEEDCAFLKSL
;
A
#
# COMPACT_ATOMS: atom_id res chain seq x y z
N MET A 1 7.73 1.75 15.07
CA MET A 1 8.36 1.77 13.72
C MET A 1 9.10 3.07 13.50
N ASP A 2 10.37 3.03 13.03
CA ASP A 2 11.15 4.26 12.74
C ASP A 2 10.68 4.93 11.46
N LYS A 3 10.42 4.14 10.41
CA LYS A 3 9.84 4.63 9.16
C LYS A 3 8.33 4.49 9.19
N ARG A 4 7.64 5.57 8.84
CA ARG A 4 6.18 5.67 8.86
C ARG A 4 5.72 6.37 7.59
N TYR A 5 4.89 5.68 6.81
CA TYR A 5 4.41 6.16 5.53
C TYR A 5 2.91 6.34 5.55
N LEU A 6 2.43 7.33 4.81
CA LEU A 6 0.99 7.58 4.59
C LEU A 6 0.65 7.37 3.13
N GLN A 7 -0.38 6.56 2.87
CA GLN A 7 -1.02 6.52 1.55
C GLN A 7 -1.85 7.80 1.36
N LEU A 8 -1.53 8.58 0.32
CA LEU A 8 -2.16 9.89 0.06
C LEU A 8 -3.65 9.81 -0.28
N TYR A 9 -4.14 8.61 -0.64
CA TYR A 9 -5.58 8.41 -0.81
C TYR A 9 -6.37 8.71 0.47
N SER A 10 -5.79 8.44 1.63
CA SER A 10 -6.38 8.76 2.95
C SER A 10 -6.75 10.23 3.11
N ILE A 11 -6.03 11.12 2.43
CA ILE A 11 -6.29 12.57 2.48
C ILE A 11 -6.44 13.17 1.07
N LYS A 12 -7.00 12.41 0.13
CA LYS A 12 -7.10 12.77 -1.29
C LYS A 12 -7.75 14.13 -1.53
N ASP A 13 -8.77 14.47 -0.74
CA ASP A 13 -9.47 15.75 -0.87
C ASP A 13 -8.60 16.93 -0.42
N GLU A 14 -7.75 16.74 0.59
CA GLU A 14 -6.82 17.76 1.05
C GLU A 14 -5.65 17.95 0.07
N THR A 15 -5.11 16.85 -0.47
CA THR A 15 -4.07 16.93 -1.52
C THR A 15 -4.60 17.55 -2.81
N ALA A 16 -5.89 17.40 -3.13
CA ALA A 16 -6.51 18.04 -4.27
C ALA A 16 -6.72 19.57 -4.06
N LYS A 17 -6.93 20.01 -2.82
CA LYS A 17 -7.10 21.44 -2.48
C LYS A 17 -5.76 22.18 -2.45
N ASP A 18 -4.79 21.67 -1.70
CA ASP A 18 -3.44 22.23 -1.59
C ASP A 18 -2.44 21.11 -1.30
N PHE A 19 -1.80 20.64 -2.36
CA PHE A 19 -0.87 19.52 -2.30
C PHE A 19 0.37 19.81 -1.41
N VAL A 20 0.91 21.02 -1.52
CA VAL A 20 2.11 21.40 -0.77
C VAL A 20 1.80 21.53 0.73
N GLU A 21 0.68 22.16 1.08
CA GLU A 21 0.26 22.27 2.47
C GLU A 21 -0.07 20.89 3.06
N ALA A 22 -0.73 20.01 2.29
CA ALA A 22 -0.99 18.64 2.72
C ALA A 22 0.31 17.89 3.06
N LEU A 23 1.34 17.97 2.22
CA LEU A 23 2.65 17.35 2.52
C LEU A 23 3.29 17.93 3.80
N LYS A 24 3.20 19.24 4.04
CA LYS A 24 3.70 19.86 5.28
C LYS A 24 2.95 19.32 6.50
N ARG A 25 1.64 19.15 6.40
CA ARG A 25 0.82 18.60 7.47
C ARG A 25 1.12 17.13 7.75
N ILE A 26 1.38 16.33 6.70
CA ILE A 26 1.85 14.95 6.84
C ILE A 26 3.17 14.90 7.62
N LYS A 27 4.13 15.75 7.25
CA LYS A 27 5.39 15.84 7.98
C LYS A 27 5.19 16.25 9.45
N ALA A 28 4.33 17.24 9.70
CA ALA A 28 4.01 17.69 11.06
C ALA A 28 3.32 16.60 11.89
N ALA A 29 2.50 15.73 11.27
CA ALA A 29 1.88 14.57 11.90
C ALA A 29 2.89 13.45 12.27
N GLY A 30 4.15 13.56 11.81
CA GLY A 30 5.23 12.65 12.20
C GLY A 30 5.55 11.55 11.19
N TYR A 31 4.96 11.58 10.00
CA TYR A 31 5.33 10.66 8.93
C TYR A 31 6.72 10.95 8.38
N THR A 32 7.38 9.90 7.89
CA THR A 32 8.73 9.96 7.30
C THR A 32 8.71 9.85 5.79
N GLY A 33 7.55 9.58 5.20
CA GLY A 33 7.38 9.48 3.76
C GLY A 33 5.94 9.22 3.36
N VAL A 34 5.73 9.08 2.05
CA VAL A 34 4.40 8.96 1.45
C VAL A 34 4.35 7.89 0.37
N GLU A 35 3.15 7.36 0.15
CA GLU A 35 2.76 6.61 -1.03
C GLU A 35 1.76 7.44 -1.83
N PHE A 36 2.00 7.58 -3.14
CA PHE A 36 1.19 8.41 -4.02
C PHE A 36 -0.03 7.65 -4.57
N ALA A 37 -1.16 8.35 -4.70
CA ALA A 37 -2.41 7.86 -5.26
C ALA A 37 -2.82 8.66 -6.51
N GLY A 38 -1.94 8.75 -7.51
CA GLY A 38 -2.21 9.41 -8.79
C GLY A 38 -2.11 10.95 -8.78
N ASN A 39 -2.06 11.60 -7.62
CA ASN A 39 -1.86 13.05 -7.52
C ASN A 39 -0.40 13.36 -7.15
N TYR A 40 0.28 14.14 -7.98
CA TYR A 40 1.67 14.60 -7.80
C TYR A 40 1.76 16.13 -7.71
N GLY A 41 0.65 16.83 -7.40
CA GLY A 41 0.59 18.28 -7.29
C GLY A 41 0.83 19.04 -8.60
N ASN A 42 0.62 18.40 -9.76
CA ASN A 42 0.96 18.94 -11.08
C ASN A 42 2.43 19.37 -11.22
N MET A 43 3.33 18.77 -10.44
CA MET A 43 4.77 19.08 -10.42
C MET A 43 5.55 18.16 -11.36
N SER A 44 6.69 18.65 -11.88
CA SER A 44 7.68 17.76 -12.47
C SER A 44 8.28 16.83 -11.42
N ALA A 45 8.80 15.67 -11.83
CA ALA A 45 9.46 14.75 -10.91
C ALA A 45 10.61 15.41 -10.15
N ALA A 46 11.41 16.25 -10.85
CA ALA A 46 12.52 16.99 -10.24
C ALA A 46 12.06 17.99 -9.17
N ASP A 47 10.99 18.77 -9.44
CA ASP A 47 10.47 19.76 -8.50
C ASP A 47 9.84 19.07 -7.28
N LEU A 48 9.07 17.99 -7.50
CA LEU A 48 8.49 17.22 -6.41
C LEU A 48 9.56 16.55 -5.55
N LYS A 49 10.60 15.98 -6.17
CA LYS A 49 11.74 15.39 -5.46
C LYS A 49 12.42 16.41 -4.56
N LYS A 50 12.62 17.64 -5.07
CA LYS A 50 13.21 18.75 -4.30
C LYS A 50 12.32 19.11 -3.12
N LEU A 51 11.01 19.29 -3.33
CA LEU A 51 10.05 19.60 -2.26
C LEU A 51 10.05 18.52 -1.17
N LEU A 52 10.02 17.25 -1.56
CA LEU A 52 10.04 16.14 -0.60
C LEU A 52 11.33 16.11 0.21
N ALA A 53 12.48 16.38 -0.43
CA ALA A 53 13.76 16.49 0.26
C ALA A 53 13.79 17.66 1.26
N GLU A 54 13.24 18.83 0.90
CA GLU A 54 13.10 19.99 1.80
C GLU A 54 12.20 19.69 3.00
N LEU A 55 11.16 18.86 2.80
CA LEU A 55 10.25 18.41 3.86
C LEU A 55 10.76 17.17 4.61
N GLU A 56 11.89 16.60 4.19
CA GLU A 56 12.41 15.33 4.72
C GLU A 56 11.36 14.20 4.68
N LEU A 57 10.62 14.12 3.57
CA LEU A 57 9.67 13.05 3.27
C LEU A 57 10.24 12.12 2.18
N GLU A 58 10.28 10.83 2.46
CA GLU A 58 10.70 9.82 1.50
C GLU A 58 9.55 9.51 0.50
N PRO A 59 9.80 9.58 -0.83
CA PRO A 59 8.87 9.04 -1.81
C PRO A 59 9.01 7.50 -1.84
N LEU A 60 8.12 6.78 -1.15
CA LEU A 60 8.23 5.33 -1.07
C LEU A 60 7.74 4.65 -2.35
N SER A 61 6.51 4.90 -2.70
CA SER A 61 5.76 4.15 -3.72
C SER A 61 4.67 4.99 -4.37
N ALA A 62 4.11 4.46 -5.45
CA ALA A 62 2.92 5.02 -6.08
C ALA A 62 1.97 3.92 -6.55
N HIS A 63 0.68 4.14 -6.37
CA HIS A 63 -0.38 3.32 -6.94
C HIS A 63 -0.56 3.66 -8.43
N ILE A 64 -0.22 2.72 -9.30
CA ILE A 64 -0.30 2.82 -10.77
C ILE A 64 -0.72 1.47 -11.32
N ILE A 65 -1.85 1.41 -12.03
CA ILE A 65 -2.31 0.16 -12.67
C ILE A 65 -1.29 -0.36 -13.67
N ALA A 66 -1.16 -1.68 -13.79
CA ALA A 66 -0.14 -2.35 -14.62
C ALA A 66 -0.10 -1.83 -16.06
N ASP A 67 -1.25 -1.59 -16.66
CA ASP A 67 -1.38 -1.08 -18.03
C ASP A 67 -0.78 0.34 -18.21
N ASN A 68 -0.62 1.11 -17.13
CA ASN A 68 -0.08 2.48 -17.16
C ASN A 68 1.38 2.58 -16.69
N VAL A 69 2.00 1.48 -16.27
CA VAL A 69 3.37 1.48 -15.74
C VAL A 69 4.35 2.08 -16.73
N ALA A 70 4.34 1.61 -17.98
CA ALA A 70 5.28 2.08 -19.03
C ALA A 70 5.24 3.60 -19.23
N ALA A 71 4.06 4.22 -19.17
CA ALA A 71 3.88 5.66 -19.37
C ALA A 71 4.39 6.51 -18.21
N ASN A 72 4.45 5.94 -16.99
CA ASN A 72 4.81 6.66 -15.77
C ASN A 72 6.23 6.32 -15.26
N LEU A 73 6.88 5.33 -15.85
CA LEU A 73 8.09 4.72 -15.33
C LEU A 73 9.27 5.70 -15.21
N ASP A 74 9.48 6.57 -16.22
CA ASP A 74 10.55 7.55 -16.17
C ASP A 74 10.32 8.62 -15.10
N TYR A 75 9.07 9.07 -14.93
CA TYR A 75 8.69 9.99 -13.83
C TYR A 75 8.96 9.35 -12.47
N CYS A 76 8.53 8.11 -12.27
CA CYS A 76 8.74 7.38 -11.02
C CYS A 76 10.22 7.17 -10.70
N ALA A 77 11.04 6.84 -11.72
CA ALA A 77 12.48 6.66 -11.57
C ALA A 77 13.18 7.98 -11.21
N GLU A 78 12.84 9.09 -11.88
CA GLU A 78 13.39 10.41 -11.59
C GLU A 78 13.02 10.90 -10.21
N LEU A 79 11.74 10.71 -9.79
CA LEU A 79 11.27 11.02 -8.44
C LEU A 79 12.00 10.18 -7.38
N GLY A 80 12.45 8.98 -7.73
CA GLY A 80 13.19 8.07 -6.85
C GLY A 80 12.29 7.12 -6.05
N LEU A 81 11.15 6.74 -6.63
CA LEU A 81 10.27 5.72 -6.03
C LEU A 81 11.00 4.38 -5.90
N LYS A 82 10.76 3.69 -4.81
CA LYS A 82 11.25 2.32 -4.58
C LYS A 82 10.29 1.28 -5.15
N TYR A 83 8.99 1.59 -5.14
CA TYR A 83 7.93 0.68 -5.57
C TYR A 83 6.94 1.38 -6.50
N ILE A 84 6.41 0.61 -7.44
CA ILE A 84 5.15 0.87 -8.13
C ILE A 84 4.20 -0.27 -7.77
N ILE A 85 2.99 0.06 -7.32
CA ILE A 85 2.01 -0.90 -6.85
C ILE A 85 0.76 -0.79 -7.72
N ASP A 86 0.33 -1.89 -8.34
CA ASP A 86 -1.00 -1.93 -8.97
C ASP A 86 -2.06 -1.99 -7.87
N PRO A 87 -2.93 -0.96 -7.76
CA PRO A 87 -3.83 -0.85 -6.61
C PRO A 87 -5.12 -1.64 -6.75
N TYR A 88 -5.49 -2.10 -7.96
CA TYR A 88 -6.84 -2.62 -8.14
C TYR A 88 -7.05 -3.38 -9.44
N GLN A 89 -7.55 -4.60 -9.32
CA GLN A 89 -8.10 -5.36 -10.44
C GLN A 89 -9.23 -6.24 -9.96
N MET A 90 -10.47 -5.90 -10.30
CA MET A 90 -11.60 -6.79 -10.03
C MET A 90 -11.43 -8.10 -10.76
N MET A 91 -11.53 -9.20 -10.02
CA MET A 91 -11.51 -10.57 -10.55
C MET A 91 -12.47 -11.45 -9.76
N LYS A 92 -13.04 -12.45 -10.42
CA LYS A 92 -14.06 -13.36 -9.86
C LYS A 92 -13.74 -14.82 -10.09
N THR A 93 -12.77 -15.13 -10.93
CA THR A 93 -12.40 -16.52 -11.29
C THR A 93 -10.89 -16.70 -11.31
N ASP A 94 -10.43 -17.93 -11.16
CA ASP A 94 -9.02 -18.28 -11.30
C ASP A 94 -8.45 -17.93 -12.67
N GLU A 95 -9.23 -18.07 -13.74
CA GLU A 95 -8.81 -17.74 -15.10
C GLU A 95 -8.54 -16.24 -15.25
N GLU A 96 -9.36 -15.39 -14.61
CA GLU A 96 -9.14 -13.94 -14.56
C GLU A 96 -7.88 -13.60 -13.75
N ALA A 97 -7.67 -14.26 -12.61
CA ALA A 97 -6.47 -14.10 -11.78
C ALA A 97 -5.20 -14.55 -12.54
N GLU A 98 -5.23 -15.69 -13.23
CA GLU A 98 -4.13 -16.17 -14.06
C GLU A 98 -3.82 -15.23 -15.25
N ALA A 99 -4.85 -14.68 -15.88
CA ALA A 99 -4.68 -13.70 -16.95
C ALA A 99 -4.07 -12.40 -16.45
N PHE A 100 -4.50 -11.92 -15.28
CA PHE A 100 -3.98 -10.73 -14.65
C PHE A 100 -2.53 -10.93 -14.14
N SER A 101 -2.18 -12.09 -13.62
CA SER A 101 -0.82 -12.44 -13.22
C SER A 101 0.21 -12.23 -14.35
N LYS A 102 -0.19 -12.50 -15.61
CA LYS A 102 0.69 -12.26 -16.76
C LYS A 102 0.97 -10.76 -16.96
N LYS A 103 -0.06 -9.91 -16.80
CA LYS A 103 0.10 -8.45 -16.85
C LYS A 103 1.00 -7.94 -15.71
N LEU A 104 0.82 -8.45 -14.50
CA LEU A 104 1.68 -8.10 -13.37
C LEU A 104 3.14 -8.48 -13.64
N ASN A 105 3.41 -9.67 -14.18
CA ASN A 105 4.76 -10.09 -14.55
C ASN A 105 5.38 -9.18 -15.62
N GLU A 106 4.62 -8.75 -16.64
CA GLU A 106 5.13 -7.81 -17.66
C GLU A 106 5.44 -6.43 -17.06
N ALA A 107 4.55 -5.87 -16.23
CA ALA A 107 4.80 -4.62 -15.52
C ALA A 107 6.03 -4.73 -14.60
N GLY A 108 6.17 -5.85 -13.89
CA GLY A 108 7.33 -6.13 -13.04
C GLY A 108 8.66 -6.15 -13.81
N LYS A 109 8.69 -6.70 -15.03
CA LYS A 109 9.88 -6.65 -15.89
C LYS A 109 10.30 -5.22 -16.22
N LEU A 110 9.33 -4.38 -16.62
CA LEU A 110 9.59 -2.97 -16.92
C LEU A 110 10.14 -2.21 -15.72
N CYS A 111 9.54 -2.42 -14.55
CA CYS A 111 10.00 -1.79 -13.31
C CYS A 111 11.42 -2.25 -12.93
N LYS A 112 11.72 -3.55 -13.07
CA LYS A 112 13.04 -4.13 -12.76
C LYS A 112 14.16 -3.52 -13.62
N GLU A 113 13.89 -3.22 -14.88
CA GLU A 113 14.85 -2.55 -15.80
C GLU A 113 15.24 -1.14 -15.31
N LYS A 114 14.39 -0.48 -14.55
CA LYS A 114 14.64 0.84 -13.92
C LYS A 114 15.08 0.76 -12.47
N GLY A 115 15.24 -0.45 -11.92
CA GLY A 115 15.59 -0.66 -10.52
C GLY A 115 14.47 -0.36 -9.53
N ILE A 116 13.23 -0.34 -9.99
CA ILE A 116 12.03 -0.15 -9.18
C ILE A 116 11.40 -1.53 -8.92
N LYS A 117 10.98 -1.82 -7.70
CA LYS A 117 10.21 -3.01 -7.39
C LYS A 117 8.75 -2.82 -7.81
N PHE A 118 8.13 -3.86 -8.31
CA PHE A 118 6.71 -3.84 -8.65
C PHE A 118 5.91 -4.71 -7.71
N GLY A 119 4.66 -4.32 -7.43
CA GLY A 119 3.78 -5.09 -6.56
C GLY A 119 2.29 -4.93 -6.88
N TYR A 120 1.49 -5.69 -6.14
CA TYR A 120 0.04 -5.66 -6.19
C TYR A 120 -0.55 -5.44 -4.79
N HIS A 121 -1.57 -4.61 -4.69
CA HIS A 121 -2.33 -4.30 -3.49
C HIS A 121 -3.71 -4.96 -3.57
N ASN A 122 -4.12 -5.64 -2.50
CA ASN A 122 -5.38 -6.37 -2.44
C ASN A 122 -6.52 -5.57 -1.84
N HIS A 123 -7.73 -6.01 -2.21
CA HIS A 123 -8.99 -5.71 -1.52
C HIS A 123 -9.58 -7.01 -0.93
N GLU A 124 -10.87 -7.01 -0.61
CA GLU A 124 -11.55 -8.19 -0.06
C GLU A 124 -11.85 -9.28 -1.11
N PHE A 125 -12.09 -8.88 -2.36
CA PHE A 125 -12.57 -9.79 -3.40
C PHE A 125 -11.52 -10.80 -3.87
N GLU A 126 -10.22 -10.54 -3.70
CA GLU A 126 -9.15 -11.52 -3.97
C GLU A 126 -9.16 -12.69 -3.00
N PHE A 127 -9.84 -12.54 -1.88
CA PHE A 127 -10.01 -13.62 -0.90
C PHE A 127 -11.23 -14.53 -1.17
N ALA A 128 -11.95 -14.30 -2.27
CA ALA A 128 -12.97 -15.24 -2.75
C ALA A 128 -12.34 -16.63 -3.02
N GLU A 129 -13.16 -17.69 -2.79
CA GLU A 129 -12.73 -19.07 -2.99
C GLU A 129 -12.27 -19.32 -4.42
N GLY A 130 -11.10 -19.94 -4.58
CA GLY A 130 -10.50 -20.36 -5.83
C GLY A 130 -9.94 -21.77 -5.73
N LYS A 131 -9.48 -22.35 -6.84
CA LYS A 131 -8.94 -23.72 -6.92
C LYS A 131 -7.69 -23.96 -6.07
N ASN A 132 -6.96 -22.91 -5.74
CA ASN A 132 -5.72 -22.98 -4.94
C ASN A 132 -5.90 -22.49 -3.50
N GLY A 133 -7.13 -22.22 -3.07
CA GLY A 133 -7.50 -21.60 -1.81
C GLY A 133 -8.29 -20.32 -2.07
N THR A 134 -7.63 -19.20 -2.30
CA THR A 134 -8.24 -17.93 -2.69
C THR A 134 -7.74 -17.48 -4.07
N LEU A 135 -8.42 -16.49 -4.69
CA LEU A 135 -7.90 -15.87 -5.91
C LEU A 135 -6.55 -15.17 -5.66
N MET A 136 -6.33 -14.67 -4.43
CA MET A 136 -5.02 -14.13 -4.03
C MET A 136 -3.93 -15.20 -4.04
N ASP A 137 -4.23 -16.42 -3.58
CA ASP A 137 -3.32 -17.57 -3.69
C ASP A 137 -2.98 -17.85 -5.16
N THR A 138 -4.00 -17.80 -6.04
CA THR A 138 -3.79 -17.99 -7.49
C THR A 138 -2.90 -16.91 -8.09
N LEU A 139 -3.07 -15.62 -7.72
CA LEU A 139 -2.17 -14.55 -8.14
C LEU A 139 -0.72 -14.82 -7.69
N MET A 140 -0.52 -15.18 -6.42
CA MET A 140 0.81 -15.43 -5.88
C MET A 140 1.51 -16.63 -6.52
N LEU A 141 0.74 -17.67 -6.90
CA LEU A 141 1.27 -18.85 -7.59
C LEU A 141 1.68 -18.58 -9.05
N ASN A 142 0.98 -17.66 -9.73
CA ASN A 142 1.17 -17.38 -11.15
C ASN A 142 2.04 -16.14 -11.44
N THR A 143 2.52 -15.46 -10.40
CA THR A 143 3.46 -14.34 -10.52
C THR A 143 4.88 -14.77 -10.15
N ASP A 144 5.86 -14.26 -10.92
CA ASP A 144 7.28 -14.48 -10.67
C ASP A 144 7.72 -13.70 -9.42
N PRO A 145 8.24 -14.37 -8.36
CA PRO A 145 8.66 -13.69 -7.13
C PRO A 145 9.82 -12.70 -7.31
N ASP A 146 10.58 -12.81 -8.39
CA ASP A 146 11.65 -11.87 -8.73
C ASP A 146 11.13 -10.60 -9.44
N LEU A 147 9.86 -10.58 -9.83
CA LEU A 147 9.23 -9.50 -10.58
C LEU A 147 8.08 -8.83 -9.82
N VAL A 148 7.30 -9.61 -9.07
CA VAL A 148 6.07 -9.15 -8.43
C VAL A 148 6.09 -9.43 -6.93
N ASN A 149 6.00 -8.38 -6.15
CA ASN A 149 5.80 -8.40 -4.70
C ASN A 149 4.32 -8.17 -4.37
N PHE A 150 3.97 -8.27 -3.09
CA PHE A 150 2.63 -7.95 -2.64
C PHE A 150 2.68 -6.90 -1.52
N GLN A 151 1.83 -5.90 -1.65
CA GLN A 151 1.48 -4.97 -0.60
C GLN A 151 0.18 -5.46 0.01
N LEU A 152 0.26 -6.09 1.18
CA LEU A 152 -0.91 -6.67 1.83
C LEU A 152 -1.66 -5.61 2.62
N ASP A 153 -2.89 -5.31 2.21
CA ASP A 153 -3.81 -4.55 3.02
C ASP A 153 -4.51 -5.48 4.01
N VAL A 154 -4.12 -5.37 5.28
CA VAL A 154 -4.58 -6.28 6.33
C VAL A 154 -6.02 -6.01 6.76
N GLY A 155 -6.52 -4.79 6.53
CA GLY A 155 -7.93 -4.45 6.77
C GLY A 155 -8.84 -5.20 5.82
N TRP A 156 -8.49 -5.26 4.54
CA TRP A 156 -9.24 -6.02 3.56
C TRP A 156 -9.14 -7.54 3.75
N VAL A 157 -7.98 -8.05 4.21
CA VAL A 157 -7.86 -9.45 4.64
C VAL A 157 -8.84 -9.77 5.76
N ALA A 158 -8.89 -8.92 6.79
CA ALA A 158 -9.80 -9.08 7.93
C ALA A 158 -11.28 -8.93 7.51
N ASN A 159 -11.59 -7.95 6.63
CA ASN A 159 -12.93 -7.80 6.05
C ASN A 159 -13.42 -9.09 5.35
N ALA A 160 -12.53 -9.74 4.61
CA ALA A 160 -12.83 -11.01 3.95
C ALA A 160 -12.95 -12.22 4.92
N GLY A 161 -12.77 -11.99 6.23
CA GLY A 161 -12.90 -13.04 7.26
C GLY A 161 -11.64 -13.91 7.43
N HIS A 162 -10.50 -13.47 6.92
CA HIS A 162 -9.23 -14.18 7.07
C HIS A 162 -8.37 -13.55 8.19
N ASP A 163 -7.47 -14.35 8.77
CA ASP A 163 -6.46 -13.87 9.72
C ASP A 163 -5.24 -13.32 8.95
N PRO A 164 -4.95 -12.00 9.05
CA PRO A 164 -3.83 -11.40 8.33
C PRO A 164 -2.46 -11.98 8.71
N ALA A 165 -2.22 -12.28 9.99
CA ALA A 165 -0.93 -12.82 10.44
C ALA A 165 -0.73 -14.25 9.92
N ALA A 166 -1.78 -15.07 9.93
CA ALA A 166 -1.74 -16.41 9.35
C ALA A 166 -1.51 -16.36 7.83
N PHE A 167 -2.14 -15.40 7.13
CA PHE A 167 -1.95 -15.21 5.69
C PHE A 167 -0.51 -14.79 5.36
N ILE A 168 0.08 -13.86 6.11
CA ILE A 168 1.48 -13.45 5.96
C ILE A 168 2.41 -14.65 6.12
N ASN A 169 2.22 -15.45 7.17
CA ASN A 169 3.04 -16.64 7.44
C ASN A 169 2.92 -17.71 6.34
N LYS A 170 1.73 -17.88 5.76
CA LYS A 170 1.49 -18.81 4.62
C LYS A 170 2.29 -18.42 3.38
N HIS A 171 2.48 -17.11 3.14
CA HIS A 171 3.10 -16.56 1.93
C HIS A 171 4.48 -15.93 2.18
N ALA A 172 5.30 -16.64 2.94
CA ALA A 172 6.65 -16.19 3.31
C ALA A 172 7.47 -15.70 2.10
N GLY A 173 8.05 -14.51 2.24
CA GLY A 173 8.92 -13.90 1.22
C GLY A 173 8.20 -13.28 0.02
N ARG A 174 6.86 -13.27 0.00
CA ARG A 174 6.07 -12.66 -1.08
C ARG A 174 5.51 -11.30 -0.73
N ILE A 175 5.38 -10.98 0.57
CA ILE A 175 4.72 -9.77 1.09
C ILE A 175 5.81 -8.83 1.60
N ASN A 176 6.07 -7.76 0.84
CA ASN A 176 7.15 -6.81 1.15
C ASN A 176 6.65 -5.54 1.83
N MET A 177 5.37 -5.27 1.74
CA MET A 177 4.75 -4.08 2.31
C MET A 177 3.43 -4.43 2.99
N ILE A 178 3.12 -3.72 4.05
CA ILE A 178 1.85 -3.84 4.79
C ILE A 178 1.11 -2.51 4.71
N HIS A 179 -0.13 -2.52 4.21
CA HIS A 179 -1.06 -1.43 4.45
C HIS A 179 -1.67 -1.58 5.84
N VAL A 180 -1.42 -0.56 6.65
CA VAL A 180 -1.94 -0.45 8.01
C VAL A 180 -3.33 0.20 7.92
N LYS A 181 -4.29 -0.60 7.46
CA LYS A 181 -5.72 -0.30 7.48
C LYS A 181 -6.35 -1.11 8.61
N GLU A 182 -6.94 -0.44 9.57
CA GLU A 182 -7.64 -1.10 10.66
C GLU A 182 -9.03 -1.56 10.22
N TRP A 183 -9.48 -2.67 10.74
CA TRP A 183 -10.82 -3.20 10.51
C TRP A 183 -11.58 -3.42 11.81
N SER A 184 -12.83 -3.03 11.85
CA SER A 184 -13.71 -3.28 12.99
C SER A 184 -14.81 -4.26 12.63
N ASN A 185 -14.79 -5.43 13.27
CA ASN A 185 -15.85 -6.44 13.11
C ASN A 185 -17.21 -5.95 13.64
N GLU A 186 -17.22 -4.97 14.56
CA GLU A 186 -18.45 -4.39 15.11
C GLU A 186 -19.08 -3.38 14.15
N LYS A 187 -18.23 -2.53 13.51
CA LYS A 187 -18.68 -1.48 12.60
C LYS A 187 -18.78 -1.93 11.16
N GLU A 188 -18.10 -3.04 10.79
CA GLU A 188 -17.99 -3.57 9.44
C GLU A 188 -17.37 -2.57 8.44
N TRP A 189 -16.40 -1.76 8.91
CA TRP A 189 -15.56 -0.88 8.08
C TRP A 189 -14.23 -0.54 8.77
N ASP A 190 -13.36 0.24 8.06
CA ASP A 190 -12.10 0.69 8.63
C ASP A 190 -12.31 1.81 9.66
N VAL A 191 -11.52 1.75 10.72
CA VAL A 191 -11.54 2.69 11.84
C VAL A 191 -10.13 3.21 12.12
N ALA A 192 -9.97 4.08 13.11
CA ALA A 192 -8.65 4.54 13.55
C ALA A 192 -7.74 3.37 13.90
N SER A 193 -6.48 3.45 13.48
CA SER A 193 -5.48 2.40 13.72
C SER A 193 -5.37 2.04 15.20
N GLY A 194 -5.40 0.75 15.50
CA GLY A 194 -5.40 0.21 16.87
C GLY A 194 -6.72 0.32 17.62
N LYS A 195 -7.82 0.70 16.96
CA LYS A 195 -9.17 0.79 17.57
C LYS A 195 -10.15 -0.25 17.02
N GLY A 196 -9.68 -1.15 16.20
CA GLY A 196 -10.49 -2.21 15.59
C GLY A 196 -10.23 -3.58 16.18
N SER A 197 -10.26 -4.59 15.30
CA SER A 197 -10.25 -6.00 15.64
C SER A 197 -8.98 -6.74 15.25
N ILE A 198 -8.02 -6.05 14.61
CA ILE A 198 -6.79 -6.67 14.10
C ILE A 198 -5.77 -6.85 15.23
N ASP A 199 -5.18 -8.04 15.33
CA ASP A 199 -4.03 -8.31 16.21
C ASP A 199 -2.73 -7.76 15.59
N TRP A 200 -2.50 -6.47 15.78
CA TRP A 200 -1.35 -5.76 15.22
C TRP A 200 0.01 -6.30 15.69
N PRO A 201 0.22 -6.68 16.95
CA PRO A 201 1.44 -7.37 17.36
C PRO A 201 1.73 -8.63 16.54
N ALA A 202 0.72 -9.48 16.32
CA ALA A 202 0.88 -10.69 15.50
C ALA A 202 1.17 -10.36 14.02
N VAL A 203 0.47 -9.38 13.44
CA VAL A 203 0.69 -8.90 12.06
C VAL A 203 2.11 -8.34 11.91
N ARG A 204 2.55 -7.46 12.81
CA ARG A 204 3.89 -6.88 12.80
C ARG A 204 4.96 -7.97 12.86
N ASP A 205 4.85 -8.89 13.82
CA ASP A 205 5.85 -9.93 14.05
C ASP A 205 5.94 -10.88 12.87
N ALA A 206 4.80 -11.29 12.29
CA ALA A 206 4.74 -12.08 11.07
C ALA A 206 5.39 -11.35 9.88
N ALA A 207 5.02 -10.08 9.65
CA ALA A 207 5.54 -9.29 8.55
C ALA A 207 7.06 -9.06 8.64
N LEU A 208 7.57 -8.69 9.81
CA LEU A 208 9.01 -8.48 10.02
C LEU A 208 9.80 -9.77 9.89
N ALA A 209 9.28 -10.90 10.39
CA ALA A 209 9.90 -12.21 10.25
C ALA A 209 10.02 -12.65 8.78
N GLN A 210 9.12 -12.17 7.91
CA GLN A 210 9.11 -12.46 6.46
C GLN A 210 9.86 -11.41 5.63
N GLY A 211 10.43 -10.38 6.25
CA GLY A 211 11.24 -9.36 5.59
C GLY A 211 10.44 -8.22 4.99
N ALA A 212 9.26 -7.92 5.52
CA ALA A 212 8.51 -6.73 5.11
C ALA A 212 9.34 -5.45 5.30
N GLU A 213 9.40 -4.61 4.28
CA GLU A 213 10.28 -3.44 4.21
C GLU A 213 9.57 -2.13 4.61
N ALA A 214 8.24 -2.09 4.53
CA ALA A 214 7.48 -0.89 4.82
C ALA A 214 6.08 -1.18 5.38
N PHE A 215 5.64 -0.28 6.26
CA PHE A 215 4.29 -0.20 6.79
C PHE A 215 3.71 1.16 6.39
N VAL A 216 2.60 1.14 5.67
CA VAL A 216 1.95 2.32 5.09
C VAL A 216 0.56 2.46 5.67
N VAL A 217 0.27 3.55 6.36
CA VAL A 217 -1.07 3.82 6.88
C VAL A 217 -2.00 4.15 5.74
N GLU A 218 -3.16 3.50 5.71
CA GLU A 218 -4.30 3.89 4.88
C GLU A 218 -5.58 3.88 5.69
N ARG A 219 -6.34 4.96 5.60
CA ARG A 219 -7.65 5.13 6.24
C ARG A 219 -8.59 5.79 5.25
N GLU A 220 -9.77 5.22 5.07
CA GLU A 220 -10.77 5.70 4.12
C GLU A 220 -12.03 6.23 4.77
N HIS A 221 -12.33 5.76 6.00
CA HIS A 221 -13.54 6.09 6.74
C HIS A 221 -13.26 6.53 8.19
N ASP A 222 -14.33 6.80 8.92
CA ASP A 222 -14.33 7.12 10.36
C ASP A 222 -13.39 8.29 10.74
N TYR A 223 -13.39 9.35 9.92
CA TYR A 223 -12.69 10.58 10.27
C TYR A 223 -13.52 11.38 11.26
N ALA A 224 -13.17 11.27 12.55
CA ALA A 224 -13.82 12.02 13.61
C ALA A 224 -13.23 13.43 13.70
N GLY A 225 -13.82 14.41 13.04
CA GLY A 225 -13.40 15.80 13.09
C GLY A 225 -12.35 16.17 12.03
N ASN A 226 -11.17 16.65 12.46
CA ASN A 226 -10.14 17.11 11.55
C ASN A 226 -9.31 15.93 11.02
N ILE A 227 -9.26 15.77 9.70
CA ILE A 227 -8.54 14.66 9.03
C ILE A 227 -7.05 14.62 9.40
N TYR A 228 -6.40 15.75 9.61
CA TYR A 228 -4.99 15.81 10.00
C TYR A 228 -4.76 15.29 11.43
N THR A 229 -5.72 15.51 12.35
CA THR A 229 -5.68 14.90 13.68
C THR A 229 -5.82 13.38 13.57
N CYS A 230 -6.68 12.89 12.68
CA CYS A 230 -6.86 11.46 12.47
C CYS A 230 -5.57 10.79 11.96
N ILE A 231 -4.91 11.36 10.94
CA ILE A 231 -3.65 10.78 10.45
C ILE A 231 -2.49 10.95 11.44
N GLU A 232 -2.52 11.94 12.34
CA GLU A 232 -1.57 12.08 13.44
C GLU A 232 -1.74 10.95 14.47
N GLU A 233 -2.97 10.61 14.82
CA GLU A 233 -3.29 9.46 15.69
C GLU A 233 -2.84 8.13 15.08
N ASP A 234 -3.12 7.91 13.78
CA ASP A 234 -2.68 6.73 13.06
C ASP A 234 -1.14 6.63 12.98
N CYS A 235 -0.45 7.78 12.78
CA CYS A 235 1.01 7.84 12.80
C CYS A 235 1.57 7.51 14.19
N ALA A 236 0.94 8.01 15.26
CA ALA A 236 1.34 7.71 16.63
C ALA A 236 1.15 6.23 16.97
N PHE A 237 0.06 5.62 16.49
CA PHE A 237 -0.15 4.18 16.59
C PHE A 237 0.96 3.40 15.89
N LEU A 238 1.24 3.70 14.61
CA LEU A 238 2.30 3.03 13.85
C LEU A 238 3.68 3.18 14.51
N LYS A 239 3.94 4.31 15.15
CA LYS A 239 5.17 4.53 15.92
C LYS A 239 5.26 3.62 17.15
N SER A 240 4.13 3.25 17.75
CA SER A 240 4.06 2.40 18.94
C SER A 240 4.18 0.90 18.63
N LEU A 241 3.91 0.51 17.40
CA LEU A 241 4.16 -0.83 16.87
C LEU A 241 5.67 -1.09 16.73
#